data_c4016e257b00df6a89c3191c3a0e56c4
#
_entry.id   c4016e257b00df6a89c3191c3a0e56c4
#
_cell.length_a   1.000
_cell.length_b   1.000
_cell.length_c   1.000
_cell.angle_alpha   90.00
_cell.angle_beta   90.00
_cell.angle_gamma   90.00
#
_symmetry.space_group_name_H-M   'P 1'
#
loop_
_entity.id
_entity.type
_entity.pdbx_description
1 polymer ?
#
loop_
_entity_poly.entity_id
_entity_poly.type
_entity_poly.pdbx_seq_one_letter_code
_entity_poly.pdbx_strand_id
1 'polypeptide(L)'
;MKNQRMLGVIGGGFMARAILSGAIGKGMLSAEDIIVSDPDAGSRDYFENLGVAAVSDNRRALACKYLLLAVKPQTFSLVADELKGEHFPIVISIMAGKTKKAISAATGAGKIARVMPNLPCSIGCGMTAVDATMLDADAGHFVLELFHAVGEVIEVAPLPEIRL
;
A
#
# COMPACT_ATOMS: atom_id res chain seq x y z
N MET A 1 12.10 -1.16 -23.49
CA MET A 1 11.64 -0.40 -22.30
C MET A 1 11.10 -1.38 -21.28
N LYS A 2 11.65 -1.36 -20.07
CA LYS A 2 11.00 -2.06 -18.97
C LYS A 2 9.74 -1.30 -18.62
N ASN A 3 8.57 -1.95 -18.67
CA ASN A 3 7.34 -1.35 -18.22
C ASN A 3 7.45 -1.02 -16.73
N GLN A 4 6.89 0.12 -16.33
CA GLN A 4 6.79 0.50 -14.93
C GLN A 4 6.00 -0.56 -14.15
N ARG A 5 6.52 -0.99 -12.99
CA ARG A 5 5.76 -1.88 -12.11
C ARG A 5 4.49 -1.18 -11.62
N MET A 6 3.45 -1.99 -11.40
CA MET A 6 2.16 -1.48 -10.97
C MET A 6 2.19 -1.02 -9.51
N LEU A 7 2.79 -1.80 -8.60
CA LEU A 7 2.67 -1.59 -7.16
C LEU A 7 4.02 -1.68 -6.45
N GLY A 8 4.42 -0.56 -5.85
CA GLY A 8 5.47 -0.53 -4.83
C GLY A 8 4.86 -0.64 -3.44
N VAL A 9 5.56 -1.29 -2.53
CA VAL A 9 5.11 -1.46 -1.15
C VAL A 9 6.25 -1.09 -0.22
N ILE A 10 5.98 -0.23 0.74
CA ILE A 10 6.90 0.06 1.85
C ILE A 10 6.31 -0.54 3.11
N GLY A 11 7.01 -1.52 3.67
CA GLY A 11 6.58 -2.31 4.82
C GLY A 11 6.02 -3.67 4.43
N GLY A 12 6.77 -4.73 4.71
CA GLY A 12 6.44 -6.13 4.37
C GLY A 12 5.92 -6.93 5.56
N GLY A 13 5.10 -6.32 6.41
CA GLY A 13 4.54 -6.97 7.59
C GLY A 13 3.31 -7.84 7.28
N PHE A 14 2.60 -8.21 8.34
CA PHE A 14 1.46 -9.13 8.27
C PHE A 14 0.39 -8.68 7.26
N MET A 15 -0.03 -7.43 7.31
CA MET A 15 -1.11 -6.95 6.45
C MET A 15 -0.66 -6.86 4.98
N ALA A 16 0.56 -6.40 4.71
CA ALA A 16 1.10 -6.39 3.36
C ALA A 16 1.16 -7.81 2.77
N ARG A 17 1.59 -8.79 3.56
CA ARG A 17 1.61 -10.21 3.14
C ARG A 17 0.22 -10.70 2.79
N ALA A 18 -0.77 -10.40 3.62
CA ALA A 18 -2.16 -10.79 3.40
C ALA A 18 -2.72 -10.18 2.10
N ILE A 19 -2.54 -8.89 1.91
CA ILE A 19 -3.04 -8.17 0.73
C ILE A 19 -2.37 -8.70 -0.55
N LEU A 20 -1.06 -8.81 -0.55
CA LEU A 20 -0.32 -9.19 -1.76
C LEU A 20 -0.52 -10.66 -2.11
N SER A 21 -0.50 -11.57 -1.14
CA SER A 21 -0.77 -12.98 -1.43
C SER A 21 -2.20 -13.20 -1.94
N GLY A 22 -3.16 -12.45 -1.41
CA GLY A 22 -4.53 -12.47 -1.91
C GLY A 22 -4.67 -11.93 -3.33
N ALA A 23 -4.05 -10.80 -3.63
CA ALA A 23 -4.07 -10.19 -4.96
C ALA A 23 -3.41 -11.08 -6.01
N ILE A 24 -2.28 -11.70 -5.69
CA ILE A 24 -1.58 -12.63 -6.57
C ILE A 24 -2.42 -13.92 -6.74
N GLY A 25 -2.94 -14.47 -5.65
CA GLY A 25 -3.73 -15.70 -5.67
C GLY A 25 -5.02 -15.59 -6.46
N LYS A 26 -5.65 -14.41 -6.49
CA LYS A 26 -6.84 -14.10 -7.28
C LYS A 26 -6.54 -13.69 -8.73
N GLY A 27 -5.28 -13.56 -9.08
CA GLY A 27 -4.87 -13.12 -10.42
C GLY A 27 -5.11 -11.62 -10.67
N MET A 28 -5.35 -10.83 -9.63
CA MET A 28 -5.52 -9.37 -9.73
C MET A 28 -4.22 -8.68 -10.09
N LEU A 29 -3.11 -9.14 -9.52
CA LEU A 29 -1.75 -8.69 -9.81
C LEU A 29 -0.83 -9.87 -10.07
N SER A 30 0.11 -9.69 -10.99
CA SER A 30 1.23 -10.60 -11.17
C SER A 30 2.35 -10.27 -10.17
N ALA A 31 3.03 -11.28 -9.64
CA ALA A 31 4.14 -11.08 -8.70
C ALA A 31 5.24 -10.18 -9.28
N GLU A 32 5.51 -10.29 -10.58
CA GLU A 32 6.53 -9.47 -11.26
C GLU A 32 6.17 -7.98 -11.38
N ASP A 33 4.89 -7.62 -11.20
CA ASP A 33 4.42 -6.23 -11.20
C ASP A 33 4.55 -5.55 -9.83
N ILE A 34 5.10 -6.24 -8.85
CA ILE A 34 5.19 -5.77 -7.46
C ILE A 34 6.66 -5.71 -7.02
N ILE A 35 6.97 -4.67 -6.25
CA ILE A 35 8.23 -4.59 -5.50
C ILE A 35 7.94 -4.20 -4.05
N VAL A 36 8.51 -4.93 -3.11
CA VAL A 36 8.37 -4.69 -1.67
C VAL A 36 9.69 -4.23 -1.10
N SER A 37 9.66 -3.16 -0.32
CA SER A 37 10.80 -2.69 0.46
C SER A 37 10.55 -2.93 1.94
N ASP A 38 11.48 -3.62 2.58
CA ASP A 38 11.49 -3.86 4.02
C ASP A 38 12.92 -4.04 4.49
N PRO A 39 13.34 -3.46 5.63
CA PRO A 39 14.69 -3.64 6.18
C PRO A 39 14.94 -5.07 6.71
N ASP A 40 13.88 -5.81 7.05
CA ASP A 40 13.99 -7.15 7.61
C ASP A 40 14.22 -8.21 6.51
N ALA A 41 15.31 -8.97 6.64
CA ALA A 41 15.65 -10.00 5.67
C ALA A 41 14.61 -11.13 5.60
N GLY A 42 14.01 -11.51 6.72
CA GLY A 42 12.95 -12.52 6.76
C GLY A 42 11.70 -12.09 6.01
N SER A 43 11.32 -10.81 6.12
CA SER A 43 10.22 -10.24 5.33
C SER A 43 10.53 -10.25 3.84
N ARG A 44 11.74 -9.86 3.45
CA ARG A 44 12.15 -9.92 2.04
C ARG A 44 12.13 -11.35 1.49
N ASP A 45 12.62 -12.32 2.23
CA ASP A 45 12.61 -13.74 1.83
C ASP A 45 11.19 -14.25 1.58
N TYR A 46 10.24 -13.86 2.42
CA TYR A 46 8.83 -14.21 2.24
C TYR A 46 8.32 -13.78 0.85
N PHE A 47 8.59 -12.54 0.47
CA PHE A 47 8.13 -12.00 -0.83
C PHE A 47 8.90 -12.58 -2.01
N GLU A 48 10.19 -12.80 -1.88
CA GLU A 48 10.99 -13.47 -2.90
C GLU A 48 10.47 -14.88 -3.20
N ASN A 49 10.04 -15.61 -2.18
CA ASN A 49 9.42 -16.93 -2.35
C ASN A 49 8.08 -16.88 -3.09
N LEU A 50 7.42 -15.73 -3.12
CA LEU A 50 6.20 -15.50 -3.92
C LEU A 50 6.53 -15.04 -5.35
N GLY A 51 7.78 -14.85 -5.69
CA GLY A 51 8.20 -14.29 -6.99
C GLY A 51 8.16 -12.77 -7.04
N VAL A 52 7.98 -12.10 -5.91
CA VAL A 52 7.95 -10.63 -5.79
C VAL A 52 9.36 -10.11 -5.58
N ALA A 53 9.72 -9.04 -6.29
CA ALA A 53 10.99 -8.35 -6.03
C ALA A 53 10.97 -7.75 -4.62
N ALA A 54 12.00 -8.02 -3.83
CA ALA A 54 12.12 -7.53 -2.46
C ALA A 54 13.46 -6.84 -2.26
N VAL A 55 13.44 -5.65 -1.68
CA VAL A 55 14.59 -4.78 -1.51
C VAL A 55 14.60 -4.14 -0.13
N SER A 56 15.71 -3.53 0.24
CA SER A 56 15.84 -2.74 1.47
C SER A 56 15.83 -1.22 1.24
N ASP A 57 15.84 -0.77 0.00
CA ASP A 57 15.82 0.65 -0.36
C ASP A 57 14.39 1.08 -0.72
N ASN A 58 13.79 1.90 0.12
CA ASN A 58 12.44 2.43 -0.07
C ASN A 58 12.26 3.26 -1.35
N ARG A 59 13.32 3.88 -1.85
CA ARG A 59 13.26 4.67 -3.09
C ARG A 59 12.83 3.83 -4.29
N ARG A 60 13.18 2.56 -4.31
CA ARG A 60 12.82 1.67 -5.41
C ARG A 60 11.32 1.39 -5.48
N ALA A 61 10.62 1.47 -4.37
CA ALA A 61 9.17 1.34 -4.35
C ALA A 61 8.44 2.55 -4.94
N LEU A 62 9.08 3.73 -4.93
CA LEU A 62 8.48 4.97 -5.48
C LEU A 62 8.41 4.99 -7.00
N ALA A 63 9.17 4.15 -7.69
CA ALA A 63 9.20 4.10 -9.15
C ALA A 63 7.99 3.42 -9.80
N CYS A 64 7.05 2.94 -8.98
CA CYS A 64 5.84 2.27 -9.41
C CYS A 64 4.68 3.24 -9.67
N LYS A 65 3.62 2.76 -10.30
CA LYS A 65 2.42 3.58 -10.54
C LYS A 65 1.67 3.87 -9.25
N TYR A 66 1.59 2.89 -8.35
CA TYR A 66 0.96 3.00 -7.03
C TYR A 66 1.98 2.65 -5.95
N LEU A 67 1.81 3.27 -4.78
CA LEU A 67 2.60 2.96 -3.58
C LEU A 67 1.68 2.59 -2.43
N LEU A 68 1.83 1.38 -1.91
CA LEU A 68 1.18 0.96 -0.67
C LEU A 68 2.09 1.29 0.51
N LEU A 69 1.65 2.18 1.39
CA LEU A 69 2.30 2.48 2.66
C LEU A 69 1.73 1.56 3.74
N ALA A 70 2.50 0.55 4.11
CA ALA A 70 2.11 -0.51 5.04
C ALA A 70 3.04 -0.60 6.26
N VAL A 71 3.75 0.47 6.57
CA VAL A 71 4.55 0.58 7.80
C VAL A 71 3.65 0.87 9.00
N LYS A 72 4.14 0.59 10.19
CA LYS A 72 3.47 1.01 11.42
C LYS A 72 3.40 2.56 11.47
N PRO A 73 2.29 3.15 11.95
CA PRO A 73 2.13 4.60 11.99
C PRO A 73 3.29 5.34 12.65
N GLN A 74 3.85 4.78 13.73
CA GLN A 74 4.98 5.37 14.45
C GLN A 74 6.30 5.33 13.66
N THR A 75 6.41 4.50 12.63
CA THR A 75 7.59 4.42 11.76
C THR A 75 7.51 5.39 10.59
N PHE A 76 6.34 5.91 10.28
CA PHE A 76 6.09 6.71 9.09
C PHE A 76 6.97 7.96 9.00
N SER A 77 7.19 8.66 10.11
CA SER A 77 8.03 9.87 10.11
C SER A 77 9.46 9.58 9.66
N LEU A 78 10.03 8.45 10.07
CA LEU A 78 11.37 8.04 9.64
C LEU A 78 11.41 7.76 8.14
N VAL A 79 10.40 7.08 7.61
CA VAL A 79 10.28 6.79 6.17
C VAL A 79 10.12 8.09 5.37
N ALA A 80 9.28 9.00 5.82
CA ALA A 80 9.07 10.28 5.16
C ALA A 80 10.35 11.14 5.15
N ASP A 81 11.10 11.15 6.25
CA ASP A 81 12.38 11.87 6.33
C ASP A 81 13.42 11.27 5.38
N GLU A 82 13.51 9.95 5.31
CA GLU A 82 14.40 9.23 4.38
C GLU A 82 14.09 9.56 2.92
N LEU A 83 12.81 9.69 2.59
CA LEU A 83 12.33 9.93 1.22
C LEU A 83 12.09 11.41 0.92
N LYS A 84 12.58 12.30 1.75
CA LYS A 84 12.42 13.75 1.56
C LYS A 84 13.01 14.20 0.22
N GLY A 85 12.21 14.95 -0.54
CA GLY A 85 12.59 15.44 -1.86
C GLY A 85 12.31 14.45 -3.01
N GLU A 86 11.92 13.22 -2.70
CA GLU A 86 11.52 12.26 -3.72
C GLU A 86 10.09 12.51 -4.21
N HIS A 87 9.83 12.13 -5.45
CA HIS A 87 8.48 12.19 -6.02
C HIS A 87 7.67 10.95 -5.65
N PHE A 88 6.51 11.15 -5.04
CA PHE A 88 5.60 10.07 -4.67
C PHE A 88 4.58 9.79 -5.77
N PRO A 89 4.34 8.52 -6.11
CA PRO A 89 3.23 8.15 -7.00
C PRO A 89 1.87 8.25 -6.28
N ILE A 90 0.84 7.65 -6.85
CA ILE A 90 -0.46 7.53 -6.16
C ILE A 90 -0.28 6.67 -4.91
N VAL A 91 -0.61 7.22 -3.75
CA VAL A 91 -0.39 6.59 -2.44
C VAL A 91 -1.65 5.89 -1.96
N ILE A 92 -1.49 4.65 -1.52
CA ILE A 92 -2.51 3.87 -0.82
C ILE A 92 -1.99 3.65 0.60
N SER A 93 -2.64 4.25 1.60
CA SER A 93 -2.21 4.14 2.99
C SER A 93 -3.14 3.24 3.78
N ILE A 94 -2.56 2.23 4.44
CA ILE A 94 -3.26 1.41 5.44
C ILE A 94 -2.84 1.74 6.87
N MET A 95 -2.13 2.86 7.06
CA MET A 95 -1.68 3.30 8.39
C MET A 95 -2.83 3.85 9.21
N ALA A 96 -3.08 3.26 10.37
CA ALA A 96 -4.07 3.76 11.30
C ALA A 96 -3.67 5.14 11.85
N GLY A 97 -4.65 6.04 12.00
CA GLY A 97 -4.44 7.34 12.62
C GLY A 97 -3.66 8.37 11.79
N LYS A 98 -3.27 8.06 10.56
CA LYS A 98 -2.59 9.01 9.65
C LYS A 98 -3.58 9.54 8.63
N THR A 99 -3.87 10.85 8.70
CA THR A 99 -4.78 11.53 7.78
C THR A 99 -4.13 11.72 6.41
N LYS A 100 -4.95 11.89 5.36
CA LYS A 100 -4.45 12.26 4.04
C LYS A 100 -3.64 13.56 4.08
N LYS A 101 -4.09 14.53 4.87
CA LYS A 101 -3.39 15.81 5.07
C LYS A 101 -2.00 15.60 5.68
N ALA A 102 -1.89 14.76 6.72
CA ALA A 102 -0.61 14.47 7.35
C ALA A 102 0.35 13.75 6.39
N ILE A 103 -0.15 12.80 5.60
CA ILE A 103 0.66 12.09 4.60
C ILE A 103 1.12 13.06 3.50
N SER A 104 0.22 13.90 2.99
CA SER A 104 0.56 14.90 1.97
C SER A 104 1.60 15.90 2.48
N ALA A 105 1.45 16.37 3.71
CA ALA A 105 2.42 17.30 4.32
C ALA A 105 3.81 16.69 4.46
N ALA A 106 3.90 15.40 4.78
CA ALA A 106 5.17 14.71 4.99
C ALA A 106 5.85 14.26 3.68
N THR A 107 5.08 14.01 2.62
CA THR A 107 5.58 13.36 1.40
C THR A 107 5.46 14.24 0.14
N GLY A 108 4.60 15.24 0.15
CA GLY A 108 4.24 16.00 -1.05
C GLY A 108 3.27 15.26 -1.98
N ALA A 109 2.80 14.07 -1.61
CA ALA A 109 1.87 13.31 -2.44
C ALA A 109 0.54 14.06 -2.62
N GLY A 110 0.07 14.16 -3.86
CA GLY A 110 -1.17 14.86 -4.22
C GLY A 110 -2.36 13.93 -4.40
N LYS A 111 -2.15 12.62 -4.50
CA LYS A 111 -3.20 11.62 -4.72
C LYS A 111 -3.04 10.50 -3.70
N ILE A 112 -3.95 10.45 -2.73
CA ILE A 112 -3.87 9.53 -1.59
C ILE A 112 -5.23 8.86 -1.39
N ALA A 113 -5.24 7.52 -1.37
CA ALA A 113 -6.33 6.73 -0.83
C ALA A 113 -6.02 6.33 0.59
N ARG A 114 -6.97 6.47 1.47
CA ARG A 114 -6.87 6.01 2.84
C ARG A 114 -7.73 4.76 3.02
N VAL A 115 -7.13 3.69 3.52
CA VAL A 115 -7.74 2.38 3.54
C VAL A 115 -7.62 1.78 4.93
N MET A 116 -8.70 1.18 5.43
CA MET A 116 -8.72 0.49 6.72
C MET A 116 -9.15 -0.97 6.52
N PRO A 117 -8.18 -1.88 6.29
CA PRO A 117 -8.43 -3.30 6.27
C PRO A 117 -8.50 -3.87 7.70
N ASN A 118 -8.89 -5.14 7.82
CA ASN A 118 -8.88 -5.85 9.09
C ASN A 118 -8.20 -7.23 8.97
N LEU A 119 -7.95 -7.89 10.09
CA LEU A 119 -7.20 -9.14 10.16
C LEU A 119 -7.74 -10.27 9.25
N PRO A 120 -9.07 -10.48 9.10
CA PRO A 120 -9.59 -11.53 8.22
C PRO A 120 -9.20 -11.40 6.74
N CYS A 121 -8.56 -10.30 6.31
CA CYS A 121 -7.95 -10.22 4.98
C CYS A 121 -6.98 -11.38 4.73
N SER A 122 -6.33 -11.90 5.76
CA SER A 122 -5.37 -13.00 5.64
C SER A 122 -5.98 -14.32 5.13
N ILE A 123 -7.29 -14.47 5.27
CA ILE A 123 -8.05 -15.65 4.79
C ILE A 123 -9.08 -15.27 3.71
N GLY A 124 -8.96 -14.10 3.12
CA GLY A 124 -9.87 -13.64 2.07
C GLY A 124 -11.26 -13.21 2.56
N CYS A 125 -11.43 -13.01 3.86
CA CYS A 125 -12.70 -12.66 4.50
C CYS A 125 -12.66 -11.30 5.19
N GLY A 126 -11.82 -10.39 4.70
CA GLY A 126 -11.70 -9.04 5.24
C GLY A 126 -12.94 -8.19 5.00
N MET A 127 -13.04 -7.12 5.77
CA MET A 127 -13.94 -6.00 5.53
C MET A 127 -13.08 -4.74 5.50
N THR A 128 -13.02 -4.10 4.35
CA THR A 128 -12.12 -2.96 4.12
C THR A 128 -12.93 -1.71 3.82
N ALA A 129 -12.68 -0.64 4.57
CA ALA A 129 -13.20 0.69 4.26
C ALA A 129 -12.18 1.47 3.41
N VAL A 130 -12.63 2.07 2.32
CA VAL A 130 -11.77 2.79 1.37
C VAL A 130 -12.27 4.21 1.18
N ASP A 131 -11.42 5.18 1.45
CA ASP A 131 -11.59 6.57 1.05
C ASP A 131 -10.66 6.85 -0.14
N ALA A 132 -11.24 6.84 -1.34
CA ALA A 132 -10.54 7.13 -2.60
C ALA A 132 -10.99 8.46 -3.22
N THR A 133 -11.52 9.39 -2.43
CA THR A 133 -12.08 10.66 -2.91
C THR A 133 -11.08 11.59 -3.59
N MET A 134 -9.77 11.42 -3.30
CA MET A 134 -8.70 12.18 -3.98
C MET A 134 -8.25 11.55 -5.31
N LEU A 135 -8.77 10.38 -5.67
CA LEU A 135 -8.34 9.63 -6.86
C LEU A 135 -9.32 9.82 -8.01
N ASP A 136 -8.80 9.73 -9.26
CA ASP A 136 -9.66 9.57 -10.42
C ASP A 136 -10.32 8.18 -10.47
N ALA A 137 -11.23 7.98 -11.44
CA ALA A 137 -12.00 6.74 -11.54
C ALA A 137 -11.11 5.50 -11.73
N ASP A 138 -10.07 5.59 -12.56
CA ASP A 138 -9.17 4.47 -12.85
C ASP A 138 -8.35 4.09 -11.62
N ALA A 139 -7.79 5.07 -10.93
CA ALA A 139 -7.01 4.85 -9.71
C ALA A 139 -7.91 4.34 -8.57
N GLY A 140 -9.10 4.90 -8.41
CA GLY A 140 -10.07 4.42 -7.43
C GLY A 140 -10.47 2.97 -7.69
N HIS A 141 -10.72 2.60 -8.94
CA HIS A 141 -11.03 1.22 -9.32
C HIS A 141 -9.90 0.26 -8.98
N PHE A 142 -8.65 0.64 -9.24
CA PHE A 142 -7.50 -0.19 -8.87
C PHE A 142 -7.46 -0.47 -7.36
N VAL A 143 -7.67 0.55 -6.53
CA VAL A 143 -7.67 0.39 -5.08
C VAL A 143 -8.79 -0.54 -4.62
N LEU A 144 -10.00 -0.37 -5.15
CA LEU A 144 -11.13 -1.25 -4.81
C LEU A 144 -10.86 -2.69 -5.19
N GLU A 145 -10.35 -2.94 -6.40
CA GLU A 145 -10.02 -4.30 -6.86
C GLU A 145 -8.93 -4.96 -6.01
N LEU A 146 -7.92 -4.18 -5.59
CA LEU A 146 -6.84 -4.68 -4.73
C LEU A 146 -7.40 -5.25 -3.42
N PHE A 147 -8.33 -4.56 -2.79
CA PHE A 147 -8.92 -4.98 -1.51
C PHE A 147 -10.07 -5.97 -1.68
N HIS A 148 -10.78 -5.96 -2.81
CA HIS A 148 -11.74 -7.02 -3.16
C HIS A 148 -11.07 -8.40 -3.26
N ALA A 149 -9.79 -8.45 -3.60
CA ALA A 149 -9.05 -9.71 -3.63
C ALA A 149 -8.93 -10.38 -2.25
N VAL A 150 -9.16 -9.64 -1.17
CA VAL A 150 -9.01 -10.12 0.23
C VAL A 150 -10.30 -9.99 1.06
N GLY A 151 -11.43 -9.66 0.45
CA GLY A 151 -12.72 -9.61 1.14
C GLY A 151 -13.70 -8.59 0.56
N GLU A 152 -14.63 -8.15 1.40
CA GLU A 152 -15.61 -7.13 1.05
C GLU A 152 -15.00 -5.73 1.19
N VAL A 153 -15.47 -4.81 0.37
CA VAL A 153 -15.02 -3.41 0.36
C VAL A 153 -16.20 -2.46 0.45
N ILE A 154 -16.06 -1.44 1.29
CA ILE A 154 -17.03 -0.35 1.43
C ILE A 154 -16.31 0.95 1.08
N GLU A 155 -16.82 1.69 0.11
CA GLU A 155 -16.37 3.06 -0.13
C GLU A 155 -16.97 3.99 0.90
N VAL A 156 -16.12 4.82 1.49
CA VAL A 156 -16.52 5.84 2.46
C VAL A 156 -15.87 7.17 2.09
N ALA A 157 -16.50 8.28 2.49
CA ALA A 157 -15.98 9.60 2.16
C ALA A 157 -16.34 10.61 3.25
N PRO A 158 -15.36 11.30 3.78
CA PRO A 158 -14.02 10.84 4.12
C PRO A 158 -14.03 9.90 5.33
N LEU A 159 -12.96 9.12 5.53
CA LEU A 159 -12.83 8.34 6.77
C LEU A 159 -12.76 9.31 7.96
N PRO A 160 -13.56 9.07 9.01
CA PRO A 160 -13.52 9.92 10.18
C PRO A 160 -12.10 9.95 10.79
N GLU A 161 -11.68 11.14 11.22
CA GLU A 161 -10.48 11.25 12.03
C GLU A 161 -10.76 10.62 13.39
N ILE A 162 -10.24 9.42 13.61
CA ILE A 162 -10.25 8.84 14.93
C ILE A 162 -9.14 9.54 15.71
N ARG A 163 -9.54 10.50 16.52
CA ARG A 163 -8.65 11.06 17.56
C ARG A 163 -8.64 10.05 18.70
N LEU A 164 -7.54 9.35 18.80
CA LEU A 164 -7.24 8.55 19.99
C LEU A 164 -6.71 9.47 21.09
#